data_bc43e927962fdf423f14a7f1e3b9ea3b
#
_entry.id   bc43e927962fdf423f14a7f1e3b9ea3b
#
_cell.length_a   1.000
_cell.length_b   1.000
_cell.length_c   1.000
_cell.angle_alpha   90.00
_cell.angle_beta   90.00
_cell.angle_gamma   90.00
#
_symmetry.space_group_name_H-M   'P 1'
#
loop_
_entity.id
_entity.type
_entity.pdbx_description
1 polymer ?
#
loop_
_entity_poly.entity_id
_entity_poly.type
_entity_poly.pdbx_seq_one_letter_code
_entity_poly.pdbx_strand_id
1 'polypeptide(L)'
;MRLLPSTWKTATIGGFIAGGSGGIGSIRWGFLRDPGNLIGLEAVTMNEKPELLKFDAEESEPLNHAYGTNGIITSLLLATDIKRKWYSIVIDCIEFEKTIEILKTLTSAAIDLKLGAILEEEIVDQMPKWFKSNARSHKILIQSTFGGTKTIELICKKFKVEFTLLGEEEKLVNGISEVVWNHTTLHMRSK
;
A
#
# COMPACT_ATOMS: atom_id res chain seq x y z
N MET A 1 -9.88 -7.66 1.78
CA MET A 1 -9.52 -7.14 0.44
C MET A 1 -8.04 -7.37 0.17
N ARG A 2 -7.65 -7.53 -1.11
CA ARG A 2 -6.25 -7.63 -1.54
C ARG A 2 -5.54 -6.28 -1.43
N LEU A 3 -6.17 -5.23 -1.90
CA LEU A 3 -5.63 -3.88 -1.97
C LEU A 3 -6.46 -2.92 -1.11
N LEU A 4 -5.77 -1.97 -0.48
CA LEU A 4 -6.37 -0.91 0.33
C LEU A 4 -5.75 0.43 -0.06
N PRO A 5 -6.55 1.49 -0.19
CA PRO A 5 -5.98 2.83 -0.30
C PRO A 5 -5.20 3.15 0.98
N SER A 6 -4.09 3.89 0.88
CA SER A 6 -3.41 4.39 2.08
C SER A 6 -4.32 5.27 2.93
N THR A 7 -5.32 5.87 2.29
CA THR A 7 -6.38 6.70 2.91
C THR A 7 -7.60 5.90 3.38
N TRP A 8 -7.47 4.61 3.64
CA TRP A 8 -8.56 3.67 3.92
C TRP A 8 -9.53 4.10 5.03
N LYS A 9 -9.09 4.97 5.95
CA LYS A 9 -9.96 5.52 7.01
C LYS A 9 -10.98 6.53 6.49
N THR A 10 -10.73 7.15 5.36
CA THR A 10 -11.56 8.26 4.83
C THR A 10 -11.98 8.04 3.38
N ALA A 11 -11.30 7.20 2.63
CA ALA A 11 -11.61 6.91 1.23
C ALA A 11 -12.80 5.96 1.10
N THR A 12 -13.63 6.22 0.11
CA THR A 12 -14.60 5.22 -0.36
C THR A 12 -13.92 4.26 -1.33
N ILE A 13 -14.44 3.05 -1.42
CA ILE A 13 -13.91 2.05 -2.36
C ILE A 13 -14.14 2.45 -3.82
N GLY A 14 -15.26 3.08 -4.13
CA GLY A 14 -15.52 3.64 -5.47
C GLY A 14 -14.54 4.76 -5.82
N GLY A 15 -14.23 5.64 -4.86
CA GLY A 15 -13.19 6.67 -5.02
C GLY A 15 -11.79 6.08 -5.21
N PHE A 16 -11.50 4.93 -4.61
CA PHE A 16 -10.22 4.23 -4.82
C PHE A 16 -10.09 3.71 -6.25
N ILE A 17 -11.15 3.13 -6.82
CA ILE A 17 -11.21 2.71 -8.23
C ILE A 17 -11.10 3.93 -9.15
N ALA A 18 -11.96 4.92 -8.95
CA ALA A 18 -11.97 6.12 -9.76
C ALA A 18 -10.64 6.90 -9.72
N GLY A 19 -9.93 6.88 -8.60
CA GLY A 19 -8.62 7.50 -8.44
C GLY A 19 -7.46 6.71 -9.02
N GLY A 20 -7.62 5.42 -9.29
CA GLY A 20 -6.64 4.55 -9.97
C GLY A 20 -5.34 4.31 -9.21
N SER A 21 -5.31 4.52 -7.89
CA SER A 21 -4.11 4.34 -7.07
C SER A 21 -3.77 2.86 -6.87
N GLY A 22 -2.47 2.52 -6.76
CA GLY A 22 -2.01 1.17 -6.45
C GLY A 22 -2.43 0.71 -5.07
N GLY A 23 -2.13 1.50 -4.06
CA GLY A 23 -2.47 1.23 -2.67
C GLY A 23 -1.60 0.18 -1.98
N ILE A 24 -1.92 -0.06 -0.71
CA ILE A 24 -1.28 -1.09 0.11
C ILE A 24 -1.73 -2.46 -0.39
N GLY A 25 -0.78 -3.33 -0.66
CA GLY A 25 -1.02 -4.65 -1.24
C GLY A 25 -0.52 -4.78 -2.68
N SER A 26 -0.23 -3.67 -3.37
CA SER A 26 0.19 -3.68 -4.77
C SER A 26 1.49 -4.43 -5.03
N ILE A 27 2.40 -4.51 -4.06
CA ILE A 27 3.63 -5.31 -4.17
C ILE A 27 3.34 -6.81 -4.38
N ARG A 28 2.17 -7.28 -3.92
CA ARG A 28 1.76 -8.69 -4.03
C ARG A 28 0.76 -8.94 -5.16
N TRP A 29 -0.20 -8.04 -5.33
CA TRP A 29 -1.35 -8.27 -6.21
C TRP A 29 -1.41 -7.32 -7.41
N GLY A 30 -0.40 -6.45 -7.58
CA GLY A 30 -0.44 -5.43 -8.62
C GLY A 30 -1.41 -4.28 -8.30
N PHE A 31 -1.80 -3.53 -9.30
CA PHE A 31 -2.78 -2.45 -9.15
C PHE A 31 -4.21 -3.00 -9.06
N LEU A 32 -5.12 -2.20 -8.52
CA LEU A 32 -6.52 -2.61 -8.42
C LEU A 32 -7.16 -2.87 -9.80
N ARG A 33 -6.73 -2.14 -10.82
CA ARG A 33 -7.13 -2.29 -12.22
C ARG A 33 -6.50 -3.49 -12.94
N ASP A 34 -5.47 -4.11 -12.37
CA ASP A 34 -4.84 -5.26 -13.02
C ASP A 34 -5.81 -6.44 -13.07
N PRO A 35 -5.75 -7.27 -14.12
CA PRO A 35 -6.64 -8.40 -14.30
C PRO A 35 -6.74 -9.28 -13.05
N GLY A 36 -7.98 -9.61 -12.68
CA GLY A 36 -8.28 -10.47 -11.53
C GLY A 36 -8.36 -9.75 -10.17
N ASN A 37 -8.18 -8.44 -10.09
CA ASN A 37 -8.44 -7.66 -8.88
C ASN A 37 -9.82 -7.00 -8.90
N LEU A 38 -10.14 -6.23 -9.94
CA LEU A 38 -11.50 -5.77 -10.25
C LEU A 38 -12.18 -6.83 -11.13
N ILE A 39 -13.31 -7.37 -10.70
CA ILE A 39 -14.06 -8.39 -11.43
C ILE A 39 -15.21 -7.77 -12.21
N GLY A 40 -15.79 -6.68 -11.69
CA GLY A 40 -16.84 -5.93 -12.34
C GLY A 40 -17.36 -4.80 -11.47
N LEU A 41 -18.17 -3.94 -12.03
CA LEU A 41 -18.79 -2.84 -11.31
C LEU A 41 -20.15 -2.46 -11.91
N GLU A 42 -20.92 -1.68 -11.15
CA GLU A 42 -22.07 -0.94 -11.64
C GLU A 42 -21.79 0.54 -11.55
N ALA A 43 -22.22 1.28 -12.57
CA ALA A 43 -22.09 2.73 -12.57
C ALA A 43 -23.30 3.40 -13.22
N VAL A 44 -23.61 4.61 -12.74
CA VAL A 44 -24.58 5.50 -13.38
C VAL A 44 -23.83 6.36 -14.39
N THR A 45 -24.32 6.37 -15.62
CA THR A 45 -23.72 7.14 -16.72
C THR A 45 -23.89 8.65 -16.52
N MET A 46 -23.01 9.44 -17.16
CA MET A 46 -23.07 10.91 -17.16
C MET A 46 -23.85 11.48 -18.36
N ASN A 47 -24.71 10.68 -18.97
CA ASN A 47 -25.56 11.09 -20.10
C ASN A 47 -26.70 12.01 -19.64
N GLU A 48 -27.37 12.72 -20.59
CA GLU A 48 -28.56 13.54 -20.31
C GLU A 48 -29.68 12.72 -19.62
N LYS A 49 -29.77 11.43 -19.97
CA LYS A 49 -30.62 10.46 -19.27
C LYS A 49 -29.71 9.44 -18.61
N PRO A 50 -29.45 9.60 -17.31
CA PRO A 50 -28.58 8.70 -16.56
C PRO A 50 -29.14 7.28 -16.53
N GLU A 51 -28.31 6.29 -16.83
CA GLU A 51 -28.66 4.88 -16.82
C GLU A 51 -27.71 4.13 -15.88
N LEU A 52 -28.24 3.17 -15.14
CA LEU A 52 -27.44 2.23 -14.35
C LEU A 52 -27.00 1.08 -15.24
N LEU A 53 -25.69 0.99 -15.48
CA LEU A 53 -25.09 -0.05 -16.30
C LEU A 53 -24.22 -0.96 -15.46
N LYS A 54 -24.14 -2.23 -15.88
CA LYS A 54 -23.22 -3.24 -15.32
C LYS A 54 -22.11 -3.47 -16.30
N PHE A 55 -20.89 -3.54 -15.77
CA PHE A 55 -19.67 -3.75 -16.53
C PHE A 55 -18.91 -4.93 -15.94
N ASP A 56 -18.37 -5.77 -16.78
CA ASP A 56 -17.37 -6.74 -16.38
C ASP A 56 -15.99 -6.08 -16.16
N ALA A 57 -14.96 -6.88 -15.92
CA ALA A 57 -13.62 -6.38 -15.65
C ALA A 57 -13.04 -5.57 -16.81
N GLU A 58 -13.23 -6.02 -18.06
CA GLU A 58 -12.70 -5.39 -19.26
C GLU A 58 -13.50 -4.13 -19.61
N GLU A 59 -14.80 -4.24 -19.60
CA GLU A 59 -15.73 -3.13 -19.87
C GLU A 59 -15.62 -1.99 -18.86
N SER A 60 -15.13 -2.27 -17.63
CA SER A 60 -14.99 -1.29 -16.56
C SER A 60 -13.76 -0.38 -16.71
N GLU A 61 -12.83 -0.69 -17.63
CA GLU A 61 -11.57 0.07 -17.81
C GLU A 61 -11.79 1.59 -18.01
N PRO A 62 -12.79 2.07 -18.79
CA PRO A 62 -13.05 3.49 -18.94
C PRO A 62 -13.47 4.22 -17.66
N LEU A 63 -13.91 3.50 -16.63
CA LEU A 63 -14.31 4.07 -15.32
C LEU A 63 -13.17 4.04 -14.31
N ASN A 64 -12.17 3.20 -14.55
CA ASN A 64 -10.99 3.08 -13.71
C ASN A 64 -10.02 4.25 -13.98
N HIS A 65 -9.58 4.92 -12.90
CA HIS A 65 -8.70 6.08 -12.99
C HIS A 65 -9.30 7.29 -13.78
N ALA A 66 -10.62 7.33 -13.89
CA ALA A 66 -11.32 8.39 -14.61
C ALA A 66 -11.74 9.58 -13.73
N TYR A 67 -11.41 9.57 -12.44
CA TYR A 67 -11.76 10.62 -11.47
C TYR A 67 -13.24 10.99 -11.44
N GLY A 68 -14.12 10.04 -11.78
CA GLY A 68 -15.57 10.24 -11.83
C GLY A 68 -16.09 10.99 -13.06
N THR A 69 -15.25 11.23 -14.09
CA THR A 69 -15.68 11.95 -15.30
C THR A 69 -16.58 11.13 -16.21
N ASN A 70 -16.45 9.79 -16.17
CA ASN A 70 -17.15 8.89 -17.08
C ASN A 70 -18.39 8.23 -16.45
N GLY A 71 -18.61 8.39 -15.16
CA GLY A 71 -19.74 7.82 -14.44
C GLY A 71 -19.56 7.82 -12.95
N ILE A 72 -20.64 7.54 -12.23
CA ILE A 72 -20.66 7.40 -10.77
C ILE A 72 -20.72 5.91 -10.43
N ILE A 73 -19.66 5.37 -9.85
CA ILE A 73 -19.57 3.97 -9.42
C ILE A 73 -20.50 3.76 -8.22
N THR A 74 -21.45 2.83 -8.35
CA THR A 74 -22.46 2.52 -7.33
C THR A 74 -22.22 1.20 -6.62
N SER A 75 -21.64 0.20 -7.32
CA SER A 75 -21.27 -1.07 -6.73
C SER A 75 -20.01 -1.64 -7.36
N LEU A 76 -19.34 -2.55 -6.64
CA LEU A 76 -18.06 -3.15 -7.03
C LEU A 76 -18.02 -4.63 -6.69
N LEU A 77 -17.52 -5.44 -7.60
CA LEU A 77 -17.15 -6.82 -7.37
C LEU A 77 -15.63 -6.93 -7.42
N LEU A 78 -15.02 -7.13 -6.23
CA LEU A 78 -13.58 -7.16 -6.06
C LEU A 78 -13.10 -8.54 -5.61
N ALA A 79 -11.93 -8.93 -6.12
CA ALA A 79 -11.28 -10.14 -5.66
C ALA A 79 -10.79 -9.97 -4.21
N THR A 80 -10.95 -11.03 -3.44
CA THR A 80 -10.43 -11.13 -2.08
C THR A 80 -9.32 -12.18 -1.99
N ASP A 81 -8.66 -12.25 -0.86
CA ASP A 81 -7.69 -13.31 -0.53
C ASP A 81 -8.02 -13.86 0.85
N ILE A 82 -7.44 -15.00 1.20
CA ILE A 82 -7.56 -15.58 2.53
C ILE A 82 -7.04 -14.59 3.58
N LYS A 83 -7.70 -14.54 4.72
CA LYS A 83 -7.26 -13.69 5.83
C LYS A 83 -5.90 -14.16 6.34
N ARG A 84 -4.91 -13.26 6.37
CA ARG A 84 -3.58 -13.47 6.95
C ARG A 84 -3.34 -12.44 8.03
N LYS A 85 -2.52 -12.83 9.02
CA LYS A 85 -1.96 -11.88 9.99
C LYS A 85 -0.72 -11.26 9.39
N TRP A 86 -0.71 -9.93 9.32
CA TRP A 86 0.40 -9.15 8.81
C TRP A 86 1.16 -8.51 9.97
N TYR A 87 2.47 -8.62 9.93
CA TYR A 87 3.37 -8.04 10.90
C TYR A 87 4.11 -6.88 10.25
N SER A 88 4.14 -5.75 10.96
CA SER A 88 4.81 -4.55 10.51
C SER A 88 6.25 -4.52 11.00
N ILE A 89 7.17 -4.27 10.08
CA ILE A 89 8.61 -4.27 10.30
C ILE A 89 9.19 -2.99 9.73
N VAL A 90 10.13 -2.39 10.46
CA VAL A 90 10.91 -1.24 10.03
C VAL A 90 12.37 -1.64 10.00
N ILE A 91 13.06 -1.35 8.91
CA ILE A 91 14.50 -1.57 8.74
C ILE A 91 15.15 -0.19 8.64
N ASP A 92 16.15 0.06 9.46
CA ASP A 92 16.95 1.30 9.47
C ASP A 92 18.19 1.13 8.59
N CYS A 93 18.43 2.11 7.71
CA CYS A 93 19.58 2.09 6.82
C CYS A 93 20.15 3.50 6.62
N ILE A 94 21.47 3.66 6.75
CA ILE A 94 22.14 4.96 6.59
C ILE A 94 22.32 5.31 5.11
N GLU A 95 22.56 4.30 4.25
CA GLU A 95 22.82 4.47 2.84
C GLU A 95 21.55 4.22 2.03
N PHE A 96 21.11 5.20 1.23
CA PHE A 96 19.88 5.10 0.44
C PHE A 96 19.94 3.98 -0.60
N GLU A 97 21.04 3.87 -1.33
CA GLU A 97 21.24 2.82 -2.35
C GLU A 97 21.09 1.42 -1.77
N LYS A 98 21.56 1.25 -0.54
CA LYS A 98 21.45 0.00 0.21
C LYS A 98 20.01 -0.34 0.54
N THR A 99 19.15 0.65 0.79
CA THR A 99 17.71 0.40 0.97
C THR A 99 17.08 -0.23 -0.26
N ILE A 100 17.49 0.22 -1.45
CA ILE A 100 17.00 -0.30 -2.72
C ILE A 100 17.43 -1.76 -2.89
N GLU A 101 18.69 -2.08 -2.61
CA GLU A 101 19.20 -3.46 -2.69
C GLU A 101 18.50 -4.39 -1.71
N ILE A 102 18.28 -3.94 -0.47
CA ILE A 102 17.56 -4.70 0.54
C ILE A 102 16.13 -4.98 0.07
N LEU A 103 15.40 -3.95 -0.39
CA LEU A 103 14.02 -4.12 -0.83
C LEU A 103 13.94 -5.04 -2.06
N LYS A 104 14.83 -4.90 -3.03
CA LYS A 104 14.94 -5.84 -4.16
C LYS A 104 15.18 -7.28 -3.69
N THR A 105 16.07 -7.47 -2.71
CA THR A 105 16.35 -8.79 -2.16
C THR A 105 15.12 -9.38 -1.47
N LEU A 106 14.39 -8.56 -0.70
CA LEU A 106 13.16 -8.95 -0.03
C LEU A 106 12.05 -9.32 -1.02
N THR A 107 11.87 -8.54 -2.09
CA THR A 107 10.86 -8.84 -3.11
C THR A 107 11.16 -10.07 -3.95
N SER A 108 12.44 -10.41 -4.08
CA SER A 108 12.89 -11.64 -4.77
C SER A 108 12.92 -12.87 -3.85
N ALA A 109 12.78 -12.69 -2.56
CA ALA A 109 12.71 -13.79 -1.60
C ALA A 109 11.30 -14.44 -1.64
N ALA A 110 11.24 -15.74 -1.37
CA ALA A 110 9.98 -16.50 -1.33
C ALA A 110 9.20 -16.21 -0.02
N ILE A 111 8.88 -14.93 0.24
CA ILE A 111 8.13 -14.47 1.41
C ILE A 111 6.88 -13.71 0.98
N ASP A 112 5.85 -13.79 1.82
CA ASP A 112 4.63 -13.02 1.62
C ASP A 112 4.84 -11.57 2.06
N LEU A 113 4.85 -10.65 1.10
CA LEU A 113 4.89 -9.21 1.35
C LEU A 113 3.55 -8.57 0.96
N LYS A 114 3.01 -7.72 1.84
CA LYS A 114 1.84 -6.89 1.56
C LYS A 114 2.22 -5.43 1.31
N LEU A 115 3.26 -4.98 1.99
CA LEU A 115 3.81 -3.63 1.88
C LEU A 115 5.33 -3.72 1.78
N GLY A 116 5.91 -2.92 0.89
CA GLY A 116 7.33 -2.62 0.81
C GLY A 116 7.47 -1.18 0.33
N ALA A 117 7.99 -0.30 1.19
CA ALA A 117 8.17 1.11 0.88
C ALA A 117 9.48 1.61 1.47
N ILE A 118 10.12 2.56 0.79
CA ILE A 118 11.32 3.25 1.27
C ILE A 118 10.92 4.69 1.59
N LEU A 119 11.35 5.19 2.75
CA LEU A 119 11.27 6.59 3.13
C LEU A 119 12.68 7.15 3.30
N GLU A 120 12.97 8.23 2.62
CA GLU A 120 14.20 8.97 2.80
C GLU A 120 14.27 9.63 4.18
N GLU A 121 15.47 9.90 4.67
CA GLU A 121 15.68 10.43 6.03
C GLU A 121 14.97 11.76 6.26
N GLU A 122 14.93 12.65 5.24
CA GLU A 122 14.23 13.93 5.32
C GLU A 122 12.72 13.76 5.49
N ILE A 123 12.14 12.72 4.90
CA ILE A 123 10.73 12.36 5.08
C ILE A 123 10.54 11.75 6.48
N VAL A 124 11.45 10.89 6.92
CA VAL A 124 11.43 10.29 8.26
C VAL A 124 11.49 11.37 9.34
N ASP A 125 12.27 12.42 9.14
CA ASP A 125 12.38 13.55 10.08
C ASP A 125 11.05 14.31 10.27
N GLN A 126 10.13 14.20 9.34
CA GLN A 126 8.78 14.79 9.43
C GLN A 126 7.74 13.84 10.03
N MET A 127 8.09 12.57 10.24
CA MET A 127 7.15 11.56 10.75
C MET A 127 6.91 11.70 12.26
N PRO A 128 5.85 11.09 12.80
CA PRO A 128 5.59 11.06 14.23
C PRO A 128 6.77 10.49 15.02
N LYS A 129 6.96 10.98 16.25
CA LYS A 129 8.09 10.56 17.13
C LYS A 129 8.20 9.05 17.32
N TRP A 130 7.07 8.32 17.39
CA TRP A 130 7.06 6.88 17.57
C TRP A 130 7.71 6.11 16.40
N PHE A 131 7.77 6.76 15.22
CA PHE A 131 8.33 6.16 14.01
C PHE A 131 9.83 6.49 13.82
N LYS A 132 10.32 7.55 14.46
CA LYS A 132 11.70 7.98 14.34
C LYS A 132 12.61 7.07 15.15
N SER A 133 13.81 6.81 14.63
CA SER A 133 14.94 6.28 15.40
C SER A 133 15.77 7.42 15.99
N ASN A 134 16.65 7.09 16.93
CA ASN A 134 17.57 8.08 17.54
C ASN A 134 18.63 8.59 16.56
N ALA A 135 18.94 7.82 15.52
CA ALA A 135 19.87 8.19 14.47
C ALA A 135 19.12 8.58 13.19
N ARG A 136 19.64 9.54 12.44
CA ARG A 136 19.14 9.84 11.09
C ARG A 136 19.36 8.63 10.19
N SER A 137 18.30 8.14 9.58
CA SER A 137 18.35 6.98 8.70
C SER A 137 17.19 6.99 7.73
N HIS A 138 17.42 6.44 6.54
CA HIS A 138 16.35 6.00 5.66
C HIS A 138 15.66 4.80 6.28
N LYS A 139 14.37 4.59 5.99
CA LYS A 139 13.60 3.47 6.52
C LYS A 139 12.96 2.66 5.40
N ILE A 140 13.03 1.34 5.56
CA ILE A 140 12.25 0.41 4.73
C ILE A 140 11.09 -0.09 5.59
N LEU A 141 9.87 0.12 5.10
CA LEU A 141 8.63 -0.32 5.74
C LEU A 141 8.17 -1.60 5.08
N ILE A 142 7.98 -2.63 5.87
CA ILE A 142 7.57 -3.95 5.40
C ILE A 142 6.32 -4.39 6.16
N GLN A 143 5.38 -4.99 5.42
CA GLN A 143 4.36 -5.86 6.01
C GLN A 143 4.52 -7.27 5.45
N SER A 144 4.76 -8.23 6.33
CA SER A 144 4.96 -9.63 5.99
C SER A 144 4.18 -10.54 6.93
N THR A 145 3.97 -11.80 6.53
CA THR A 145 3.47 -12.83 7.45
C THR A 145 4.56 -13.22 8.45
N PHE A 146 4.17 -13.85 9.56
CA PHE A 146 5.14 -14.29 10.59
C PHE A 146 6.22 -15.21 10.02
N GLY A 147 5.87 -16.09 9.09
CA GLY A 147 6.83 -16.97 8.41
C GLY A 147 7.94 -16.23 7.67
N GLY A 148 7.65 -15.02 7.16
CA GLY A 148 8.63 -14.18 6.47
C GLY A 148 9.63 -13.48 7.39
N THR A 149 9.33 -13.33 8.69
CA THR A 149 10.17 -12.55 9.62
C THR A 149 11.59 -13.10 9.75
N LYS A 150 11.75 -14.43 9.79
CA LYS A 150 13.09 -15.07 9.85
C LYS A 150 13.92 -14.79 8.60
N THR A 151 13.31 -14.82 7.43
CA THR A 151 14.00 -14.51 6.18
C THR A 151 14.41 -13.04 6.15
N ILE A 152 13.53 -12.15 6.61
CA ILE A 152 13.83 -10.71 6.74
C ILE A 152 15.02 -10.51 7.68
N GLU A 153 15.02 -11.17 8.85
CA GLU A 153 16.15 -11.13 9.80
C GLU A 153 17.47 -11.58 9.16
N LEU A 154 17.46 -12.68 8.40
CA LEU A 154 18.67 -13.17 7.72
C LEU A 154 19.17 -12.17 6.67
N ILE A 155 18.26 -11.54 5.92
CA ILE A 155 18.60 -10.51 4.94
C ILE A 155 19.18 -9.29 5.67
N CYS A 156 18.58 -8.82 6.76
CA CYS A 156 19.11 -7.71 7.56
C CYS A 156 20.51 -8.00 8.09
N LYS A 157 20.76 -9.21 8.60
CA LYS A 157 22.09 -9.66 9.03
C LYS A 157 23.11 -9.65 7.88
N LYS A 158 22.73 -10.13 6.70
CA LYS A 158 23.58 -10.09 5.50
C LYS A 158 24.00 -8.67 5.14
N PHE A 159 23.07 -7.74 5.19
CA PHE A 159 23.30 -6.33 4.90
C PHE A 159 23.86 -5.51 6.07
N LYS A 160 23.99 -6.11 7.26
CA LYS A 160 24.44 -5.45 8.50
C LYS A 160 23.59 -4.22 8.82
N VAL A 161 22.28 -4.38 8.80
CA VAL A 161 21.29 -3.35 9.15
C VAL A 161 20.41 -3.82 10.29
N GLU A 162 19.91 -2.87 11.07
CA GLU A 162 18.98 -3.15 12.16
C GLU A 162 17.54 -3.18 11.65
N PHE A 163 16.71 -3.99 12.31
CA PHE A 163 15.26 -4.01 12.05
C PHE A 163 14.49 -4.05 13.36
N THR A 164 13.31 -3.49 13.34
CA THR A 164 12.38 -3.49 14.45
C THR A 164 11.06 -4.16 14.02
N LEU A 165 10.67 -5.22 14.72
CA LEU A 165 9.36 -5.83 14.58
C LEU A 165 8.38 -5.06 15.48
N LEU A 166 7.47 -4.30 14.85
CA LEU A 166 6.47 -3.51 15.58
C LEU A 166 5.31 -4.37 16.10
N GLY A 167 5.00 -5.49 15.45
CA GLY A 167 3.94 -6.43 15.83
C GLY A 167 2.87 -6.63 14.77
N GLU A 168 1.74 -7.22 15.19
CA GLU A 168 0.58 -7.41 14.30
C GLU A 168 -0.05 -6.06 13.96
N GLU A 169 -0.21 -5.75 12.67
CA GLU A 169 -0.73 -4.46 12.19
C GLU A 169 -2.12 -4.14 12.74
N GLU A 170 -3.01 -5.14 12.82
CA GLU A 170 -4.37 -4.98 13.35
C GLU A 170 -4.40 -4.57 14.83
N LYS A 171 -3.31 -4.80 15.57
CA LYS A 171 -3.19 -4.50 17.00
C LYS A 171 -2.42 -3.22 17.29
N LEU A 172 -1.80 -2.62 16.28
CA LEU A 172 -1.02 -1.41 16.45
C LEU A 172 -1.95 -0.19 16.54
N VAL A 173 -1.76 0.60 17.58
CA VAL A 173 -2.48 1.88 17.76
C VAL A 173 -2.08 2.86 16.66
N ASN A 174 -0.78 2.91 16.36
CA ASN A 174 -0.20 3.69 15.28
C ASN A 174 0.37 2.70 14.26
N GLY A 175 -0.45 2.31 13.28
CA GLY A 175 -0.04 1.35 12.27
C GLY A 175 0.91 1.94 11.23
N ILE A 176 1.78 1.09 10.70
CA ILE A 176 2.72 1.48 9.64
C ILE A 176 2.00 2.01 8.39
N SER A 177 0.78 1.55 8.13
CA SER A 177 -0.06 2.03 7.04
C SER A 177 -0.38 3.53 7.12
N GLU A 178 -0.39 4.11 8.33
CA GLU A 178 -0.60 5.55 8.52
C GLU A 178 0.60 6.37 8.07
N VAL A 179 1.79 5.80 8.15
CA VAL A 179 3.04 6.47 7.76
C VAL A 179 3.16 6.59 6.24
N VAL A 180 2.63 5.61 5.49
CA VAL A 180 2.66 5.62 4.02
C VAL A 180 1.47 6.36 3.40
N TRP A 181 0.70 7.07 4.18
CA TRP A 181 -0.45 7.84 3.70
C TRP A 181 0.00 9.00 2.80
N ASN A 182 -0.43 9.00 1.55
CA ASN A 182 -0.03 9.98 0.54
C ASN A 182 -0.27 11.44 0.94
N HIS A 183 -1.30 11.71 1.76
CA HIS A 183 -1.56 13.05 2.27
C HIS A 183 -0.46 13.58 3.17
N THR A 184 0.27 12.72 3.87
CA THR A 184 1.40 13.15 4.70
C THR A 184 2.43 13.90 3.86
N THR A 185 2.76 13.38 2.67
CA THR A 185 3.69 14.02 1.74
C THR A 185 3.15 15.34 1.17
N LEU A 186 1.85 15.39 0.86
CA LEU A 186 1.22 16.61 0.35
C LEU A 186 1.16 17.71 1.42
N HIS A 187 0.80 17.38 2.65
CA HIS A 187 0.77 18.33 3.76
C HIS A 187 2.15 18.84 4.14
N MET A 188 3.20 18.04 4.02
CA MET A 188 4.57 18.47 4.29
C MET A 188 5.10 19.46 3.25
N ARG A 189 4.65 19.35 1.99
CA ARG A 189 5.03 20.28 0.92
C ARG A 189 4.31 21.63 0.99
N SER A 190 3.18 21.68 1.71
CA SER A 190 2.35 22.90 1.84
C SER A 190 2.71 23.75 3.07
N LYS A 191 3.66 23.31 3.88
CA LYS A 191 4.25 24.04 5.02
C LYS A 191 5.66 24.51 4.69
#